data_d569581d3b8af0952c3253493a68df92
#
_entry.id   d569581d3b8af0952c3253493a68df92
#
_cell.length_a   1.000
_cell.length_b   1.000
_cell.length_c   1.000
_cell.angle_alpha   90.00
_cell.angle_beta   90.00
_cell.angle_gamma   90.00
#
_symmetry.space_group_name_H-M   'P 1'
#
loop_
_entity.id
_entity.type
_entity.pdbx_description
1 polymer ?
#
loop_
_entity_poly.entity_id
_entity_poly.type
_entity_poly.pdbx_seq_one_letter_code
_entity_poly.pdbx_strand_id
1 'polypeptide(L)'
;MTIEELFGTLQQATVASWRKHLRTAKYAKHEALDEFYKELPEKVDALIEGYMGAHGKKITKFENILKSSNMNTLKYLQELKKVCKQGYDLLDENEEIESLLDDIVNLINSTLYKVKELAESHSYPDLKDYIAEALNANETNEALIK
;
A
#
# COMPACT_ATOMS: atom_id res chain seq x y z
N MET A 1 13.33 -12.32 9.72
CA MET A 1 12.66 -11.05 10.05
C MET A 1 12.31 -11.05 11.54
N THR A 2 12.47 -9.91 12.19
CA THR A 2 12.11 -9.71 13.59
C THR A 2 10.77 -9.02 13.72
N ILE A 3 10.19 -9.03 14.93
CA ILE A 3 8.91 -8.32 15.18
C ILE A 3 9.09 -6.80 15.00
N GLU A 4 10.24 -6.27 15.37
CA GLU A 4 10.59 -4.85 15.20
C GLU A 4 10.62 -4.47 13.70
N GLU A 5 11.10 -5.37 12.87
CA GLU A 5 11.14 -5.20 11.42
C GLU A 5 9.74 -5.29 10.79
N LEU A 6 8.92 -6.23 11.27
CA LEU A 6 7.52 -6.31 10.81
C LEU A 6 6.77 -5.02 11.14
N PHE A 7 6.83 -4.59 12.38
CA PHE A 7 6.10 -3.41 12.85
C PHE A 7 6.60 -2.13 12.20
N GLY A 8 7.92 -1.97 12.11
CA GLY A 8 8.52 -0.79 11.47
C GLY A 8 8.18 -0.70 9.99
N THR A 9 8.16 -1.84 9.31
CA THR A 9 7.79 -1.90 7.89
C THR A 9 6.32 -1.55 7.68
N LEU A 10 5.44 -2.03 8.55
CA LEU A 10 4.01 -1.71 8.50
C LEU A 10 3.75 -0.24 8.82
N GLN A 11 4.44 0.34 9.78
CA GLN A 11 4.34 1.78 10.06
C GLN A 11 4.81 2.60 8.85
N GLN A 12 5.94 2.23 8.27
CA GLN A 12 6.48 2.93 7.11
C GLN A 12 5.58 2.80 5.89
N ALA A 13 4.75 1.76 5.83
CA ALA A 13 3.82 1.55 4.73
C ALA A 13 2.79 2.67 4.61
N THR A 14 2.42 3.32 5.70
CA THR A 14 1.55 4.50 5.67
C THR A 14 2.24 5.64 4.92
N VAL A 15 3.47 5.95 5.26
CA VAL A 15 4.24 7.01 4.60
C VAL A 15 4.52 6.66 3.14
N ALA A 16 4.95 5.42 2.89
CA ALA A 16 5.27 4.95 1.55
C ALA A 16 4.06 5.03 0.61
N SER A 17 2.90 4.57 1.07
CA SER A 17 1.67 4.60 0.26
C SER A 17 1.13 6.02 0.09
N TRP A 18 1.26 6.86 1.11
CA TRP A 18 0.90 8.27 1.02
C TRP A 18 1.75 8.97 -0.05
N ARG A 19 3.06 8.75 -0.04
CA ARG A 19 3.96 9.31 -1.05
C ARG A 19 3.62 8.82 -2.46
N LYS A 20 3.31 7.54 -2.61
CA LYS A 20 2.88 6.97 -3.89
C LYS A 20 1.54 7.57 -4.35
N HIS A 21 0.62 7.79 -3.42
CA HIS A 21 -0.64 8.47 -3.67
C HIS A 21 -0.41 9.89 -4.24
N LEU A 22 0.54 10.61 -3.68
CA LEU A 22 0.85 11.98 -4.14
C LEU A 22 1.58 12.01 -5.48
N ARG A 23 2.27 10.93 -5.82
CA ARG A 23 3.08 10.86 -7.05
C ARG A 23 2.34 10.28 -8.24
N THR A 24 1.32 9.45 -7.99
CA THR A 24 0.63 8.80 -9.10
C THR A 24 -0.22 9.79 -9.88
N ALA A 25 -0.18 9.67 -11.20
CA ALA A 25 -1.04 10.41 -12.08
C ALA A 25 -2.31 9.64 -12.46
N LYS A 26 -2.42 8.37 -12.05
CA LYS A 26 -3.62 7.54 -12.28
C LYS A 26 -4.64 7.78 -11.20
N TYR A 27 -5.84 8.19 -11.61
CA TYR A 27 -6.92 8.49 -10.67
C TYR A 27 -7.30 7.26 -9.82
N ALA A 28 -7.43 6.10 -10.44
CA ALA A 28 -7.79 4.89 -9.72
C ALA A 28 -6.74 4.49 -8.67
N LYS A 29 -5.45 4.63 -8.99
CA LYS A 29 -4.37 4.41 -8.02
C LYS A 29 -4.38 5.45 -6.92
N HIS A 30 -4.62 6.70 -7.27
CA HIS A 30 -4.73 7.80 -6.31
C HIS A 30 -5.80 7.51 -5.26
N GLU A 31 -7.00 7.13 -5.71
CA GLU A 31 -8.12 6.82 -4.83
C GLU A 31 -7.85 5.56 -3.98
N ALA A 32 -7.34 4.50 -4.59
CA ALA A 32 -7.02 3.26 -3.88
C ALA A 32 -5.97 3.49 -2.80
N LEU A 33 -4.94 4.26 -3.10
CA LEU A 33 -3.88 4.59 -2.14
C LEU A 33 -4.37 5.55 -1.07
N ASP A 34 -5.29 6.46 -1.40
CA ASP A 34 -5.91 7.36 -0.43
C ASP A 34 -6.63 6.57 0.66
N GLU A 35 -7.45 5.61 0.29
CA GLU A 35 -8.12 4.73 1.23
C GLU A 35 -7.12 3.90 2.04
N PHE A 36 -6.10 3.37 1.36
CA PHE A 36 -5.11 2.50 1.98
C PHE A 36 -4.34 3.20 3.09
N TYR A 37 -3.72 4.35 2.79
CA TYR A 37 -2.88 5.01 3.79
C TYR A 37 -3.69 5.64 4.93
N LYS A 38 -4.97 5.90 4.72
CA LYS A 38 -5.86 6.42 5.75
C LYS A 38 -6.37 5.33 6.69
N GLU A 39 -6.62 4.14 6.18
CA GLU A 39 -7.12 3.01 6.98
C GLU A 39 -6.01 2.22 7.67
N LEU A 40 -4.82 2.21 7.09
CA LEU A 40 -3.72 1.39 7.58
C LEU A 40 -3.27 1.72 9.01
N PRO A 41 -3.10 3.00 9.41
CA PRO A 41 -2.55 3.32 10.73
C PRO A 41 -3.32 2.71 11.90
N GLU A 42 -4.64 2.72 11.87
CA GLU A 42 -5.45 2.15 12.94
C GLU A 42 -5.24 0.64 13.06
N LYS A 43 -5.14 -0.04 11.92
CA LYS A 43 -4.92 -1.48 11.88
C LYS A 43 -3.53 -1.86 12.36
N VAL A 44 -2.54 -1.09 12.00
CA VAL A 44 -1.15 -1.30 12.46
C VAL A 44 -1.04 -1.02 13.95
N ASP A 45 -1.66 0.05 14.43
CA ASP A 45 -1.69 0.38 15.84
C ASP A 45 -2.33 -0.74 16.67
N ALA A 46 -3.47 -1.25 16.22
CA ALA A 46 -4.16 -2.36 16.89
C ALA A 46 -3.28 -3.61 16.95
N LEU A 47 -2.57 -3.94 15.87
CA LEU A 47 -1.66 -5.09 15.84
C LEU A 47 -0.53 -4.93 16.85
N ILE A 48 0.11 -3.76 16.86
CA ILE A 48 1.26 -3.50 17.74
C ILE A 48 0.82 -3.51 19.20
N GLU A 49 -0.26 -2.82 19.53
CA GLU A 49 -0.80 -2.78 20.89
C GLU A 49 -1.28 -4.16 21.34
N GLY A 50 -1.95 -4.90 20.46
CA GLY A 50 -2.39 -6.27 20.75
C GLY A 50 -1.23 -7.20 21.03
N TYR A 51 -0.16 -7.10 20.25
CA TYR A 51 1.05 -7.89 20.47
C TYR A 51 1.72 -7.53 21.79
N MET A 52 1.91 -6.24 22.07
CA MET A 52 2.50 -5.79 23.34
C MET A 52 1.67 -6.22 24.53
N GLY A 53 0.36 -6.11 24.43
CA GLY A 53 -0.56 -6.51 25.50
C GLY A 53 -0.50 -8.01 25.79
N ALA A 54 -0.51 -8.83 24.74
CA ALA A 54 -0.48 -10.29 24.88
C ALA A 54 0.84 -10.79 25.46
N HIS A 55 1.96 -10.15 25.13
CA HIS A 55 3.29 -10.57 25.56
C HIS A 55 3.81 -9.84 26.80
N GLY A 56 3.08 -8.81 27.26
CA GLY A 56 3.55 -7.96 28.36
C GLY A 56 4.89 -7.30 28.06
N LYS A 57 5.15 -7.02 26.78
CA LYS A 57 6.45 -6.54 26.29
C LYS A 57 6.27 -5.23 25.54
N LYS A 58 7.10 -4.26 25.87
CA LYS A 58 7.10 -2.98 25.16
C LYS A 58 8.06 -3.03 23.97
N ILE A 59 7.57 -2.65 22.81
CA ILE A 59 8.38 -2.51 21.60
C ILE A 59 8.84 -1.06 21.51
N THR A 60 10.15 -0.84 21.44
CA THR A 60 10.74 0.49 21.42
C THR A 60 11.56 0.78 20.17
N LYS A 61 11.88 -0.25 19.38
CA LYS A 61 12.61 -0.11 18.13
C LYS A 61 11.73 -0.53 16.98
N PHE A 62 11.78 0.22 15.90
CA PHE A 62 11.02 -0.05 14.70
C PHE A 62 11.94 0.10 13.49
N GLU A 63 12.02 -0.95 12.68
CA GLU A 63 12.91 -0.98 11.53
C GLU A 63 12.12 -1.29 10.27
N ASN A 64 12.33 -0.52 9.22
CA ASN A 64 11.74 -0.78 7.92
C ASN A 64 12.71 -1.60 7.07
N ILE A 65 12.28 -2.75 6.58
CA ILE A 65 13.09 -3.61 5.70
C ILE A 65 12.68 -3.53 4.23
N LEU A 66 11.69 -2.69 3.90
CA LEU A 66 11.14 -2.63 2.55
C LEU A 66 11.33 -1.22 1.97
N LYS A 67 12.30 -1.07 1.07
CA LYS A 67 12.58 0.20 0.41
C LYS A 67 11.58 0.43 -0.72
N SER A 68 10.61 1.30 -0.48
CA SER A 68 9.52 1.56 -1.41
C SER A 68 9.90 2.46 -2.59
N SER A 69 10.95 3.27 -2.44
CA SER A 69 11.30 4.31 -3.43
C SER A 69 11.66 3.76 -4.82
N ASN A 70 12.16 2.52 -4.87
CA ASN A 70 12.57 1.87 -6.11
C ASN A 70 11.50 0.94 -6.69
N MET A 71 10.31 0.94 -6.10
CA MET A 71 9.22 0.05 -6.49
C MET A 71 8.02 0.85 -6.97
N ASN A 72 7.38 0.36 -8.06
CA ASN A 72 6.07 0.90 -8.41
C ASN A 72 5.03 0.44 -7.38
N THR A 73 3.84 1.00 -7.43
CA THR A 73 2.78 0.75 -6.46
C THR A 73 2.43 -0.73 -6.35
N LEU A 74 2.22 -1.40 -7.48
CA LEU A 74 1.85 -2.81 -7.50
C LEU A 74 2.93 -3.69 -6.87
N LYS A 75 4.17 -3.48 -7.26
CA LYS A 75 5.33 -4.21 -6.73
C LYS A 75 5.47 -3.98 -5.23
N TYR A 76 5.36 -2.75 -4.79
CA TYR A 76 5.47 -2.41 -3.37
C TYR A 76 4.40 -3.12 -2.53
N LEU A 77 3.14 -3.08 -2.97
CA LEU A 77 2.05 -3.73 -2.24
C LEU A 77 2.21 -5.25 -2.22
N GLN A 78 2.69 -5.85 -3.31
CA GLN A 78 3.00 -7.28 -3.37
C GLN A 78 4.10 -7.67 -2.38
N GLU A 79 5.16 -6.88 -2.31
CA GLU A 79 6.25 -7.12 -1.37
C GLU A 79 5.82 -6.89 0.08
N LEU A 80 4.99 -5.88 0.32
CA LEU A 80 4.41 -5.64 1.64
C LEU A 80 3.56 -6.83 2.10
N LYS A 81 2.77 -7.40 1.19
CA LYS A 81 1.99 -8.61 1.47
C LYS A 81 2.89 -9.77 1.87
N LYS A 82 4.01 -9.96 1.17
CA LYS A 82 4.99 -11.01 1.50
C LYS A 82 5.56 -10.81 2.91
N VAL A 83 5.88 -9.57 3.27
CA VAL A 83 6.35 -9.25 4.63
C VAL A 83 5.29 -9.63 5.66
N CYS A 84 4.02 -9.30 5.41
CA CYS A 84 2.92 -9.69 6.31
C CYS A 84 2.80 -11.20 6.42
N LYS A 85 2.89 -11.93 5.31
CA LYS A 85 2.80 -13.40 5.32
C LYS A 85 3.92 -14.04 6.14
N GLN A 86 5.13 -13.53 6.03
CA GLN A 86 6.25 -13.96 6.88
C GLN A 86 6.03 -13.57 8.33
N GLY A 87 5.33 -12.48 8.56
CA GLY A 87 5.07 -11.96 9.90
C GLY A 87 4.24 -12.87 10.79
N TYR A 88 3.42 -13.75 10.22
CA TYR A 88 2.62 -14.69 11.02
C TYR A 88 3.50 -15.60 11.88
N ASP A 89 4.67 -15.98 11.40
CA ASP A 89 5.61 -16.82 12.16
C ASP A 89 6.12 -16.13 13.43
N LEU A 90 5.97 -14.82 13.54
CA LEU A 90 6.44 -14.03 14.68
C LEU A 90 5.36 -13.85 15.76
N LEU A 91 4.14 -14.32 15.52
CA LEU A 91 2.98 -14.04 16.39
C LEU A 91 2.66 -15.17 17.37
N ASP A 92 3.56 -16.16 17.50
CA ASP A 92 3.47 -17.24 18.48
C ASP A 92 2.14 -18.01 18.46
N GLU A 93 1.58 -18.22 17.26
CA GLU A 93 0.30 -18.92 17.06
C GLU A 93 -0.87 -18.31 17.87
N ASN A 94 -0.78 -17.03 18.20
CA ASN A 94 -1.83 -16.31 18.91
C ASN A 94 -2.92 -15.88 17.93
N GLU A 95 -4.09 -16.53 18.00
CA GLU A 95 -5.19 -16.31 17.07
C GLU A 95 -5.73 -14.87 17.09
N GLU A 96 -5.79 -14.24 18.26
CA GLU A 96 -6.27 -12.86 18.35
C GLU A 96 -5.35 -11.89 17.65
N ILE A 97 -4.04 -12.09 17.78
CA ILE A 97 -3.04 -11.24 17.11
C ILE A 97 -2.99 -11.53 15.61
N GLU A 98 -3.06 -12.80 15.23
CA GLU A 98 -3.13 -13.19 13.81
C GLU A 98 -4.34 -12.56 13.13
N SER A 99 -5.47 -12.47 13.82
CA SER A 99 -6.67 -11.81 13.32
C SER A 99 -6.43 -10.33 13.02
N LEU A 100 -5.62 -9.65 13.83
CA LEU A 100 -5.25 -8.25 13.60
C LEU A 100 -4.33 -8.09 12.38
N LEU A 101 -3.44 -9.04 12.16
CA LEU A 101 -2.62 -9.07 10.95
C LEU A 101 -3.47 -9.41 9.71
N ASP A 102 -4.46 -10.29 9.86
CA ASP A 102 -5.42 -10.62 8.80
C ASP A 102 -6.11 -9.35 8.27
N ASP A 103 -6.49 -8.44 9.15
CA ASP A 103 -7.14 -7.18 8.76
C ASP A 103 -6.22 -6.34 7.86
N ILE A 104 -4.94 -6.34 8.15
CA ILE A 104 -3.94 -5.64 7.33
C ILE A 104 -3.77 -6.33 5.98
N VAL A 105 -3.66 -7.65 5.97
CA VAL A 105 -3.55 -8.44 4.73
C VAL A 105 -4.79 -8.24 3.85
N ASN A 106 -5.97 -8.24 4.45
CA ASN A 106 -7.22 -7.99 3.73
C ASN A 106 -7.24 -6.59 3.10
N LEU A 107 -6.76 -5.58 3.82
CA LEU A 107 -6.66 -4.23 3.27
C LEU A 107 -5.68 -4.19 2.09
N ILE A 108 -4.53 -4.84 2.22
CA ILE A 108 -3.55 -4.93 1.13
C ILE A 108 -4.17 -5.62 -0.08
N ASN A 109 -4.86 -6.74 0.11
CA ASN A 109 -5.50 -7.48 -0.97
C ASN A 109 -6.56 -6.64 -1.69
N SER A 110 -7.39 -5.94 -0.93
CA SER A 110 -8.40 -5.03 -1.48
C SER A 110 -7.77 -3.91 -2.31
N THR A 111 -6.68 -3.35 -1.81
CA THR A 111 -5.95 -2.29 -2.50
C THR A 111 -5.27 -2.81 -3.76
N LEU A 112 -4.65 -4.00 -3.69
CA LEU A 112 -4.06 -4.67 -4.85
C LEU A 112 -5.10 -4.89 -5.95
N TYR A 113 -6.28 -5.36 -5.58
CA TYR A 113 -7.38 -5.53 -6.53
C TYR A 113 -7.73 -4.21 -7.21
N LYS A 114 -7.92 -3.16 -6.44
CA LYS A 114 -8.27 -1.84 -6.98
C LYS A 114 -7.18 -1.28 -7.89
N VAL A 115 -5.92 -1.39 -7.48
CA VAL A 115 -4.79 -0.89 -8.26
C VAL A 115 -4.65 -1.66 -9.57
N LYS A 116 -4.76 -2.98 -9.51
CA LYS A 116 -4.59 -3.84 -10.67
C LYS A 116 -5.78 -3.80 -11.61
N GLU A 117 -6.96 -4.11 -11.09
CA GLU A 117 -8.15 -4.28 -11.93
C GLU A 117 -8.73 -2.96 -12.41
N LEU A 118 -8.87 -1.99 -11.52
CA LEU A 118 -9.47 -0.72 -11.90
C LEU A 118 -8.54 0.12 -12.77
N ALA A 119 -7.24 0.07 -12.52
CA ALA A 119 -6.28 0.82 -13.32
C ALA A 119 -6.05 0.22 -14.71
N GLU A 120 -6.15 -1.11 -14.84
CA GLU A 120 -5.89 -1.82 -16.09
C GLU A 120 -7.15 -2.00 -16.94
N SER A 121 -8.28 -2.27 -16.31
CA SER A 121 -9.48 -2.73 -17.04
C SER A 121 -10.56 -1.66 -17.25
N HIS A 122 -10.50 -0.53 -16.61
CA HIS A 122 -11.59 0.45 -16.66
C HIS A 122 -11.27 1.77 -17.31
N SER A 123 -10.23 1.86 -18.07
CA SER A 123 -9.99 3.09 -18.85
C SER A 123 -9.97 4.38 -18.01
N TYR A 124 -9.73 4.26 -16.68
CA TYR A 124 -9.30 5.43 -15.96
C TYR A 124 -7.83 5.60 -16.28
N PRO A 125 -7.52 6.39 -17.27
CA PRO A 125 -6.14 6.55 -17.65
C PRO A 125 -5.37 7.15 -16.49
N ASP A 126 -4.10 6.84 -16.47
CA ASP A 126 -3.14 7.65 -15.74
C ASP A 126 -3.43 9.09 -16.10
N LEU A 127 -3.48 10.00 -15.14
CA LEU A 127 -3.72 11.41 -15.45
C LEU A 127 -2.69 11.92 -16.45
N LYS A 128 -1.45 11.45 -16.34
CA LYS A 128 -0.39 11.76 -17.29
C LYS A 128 -0.71 11.23 -18.69
N ASP A 129 -1.21 9.98 -18.77
CA ASP A 129 -1.60 9.38 -20.04
C ASP A 129 -2.83 10.09 -20.62
N TYR A 130 -3.78 10.45 -19.77
CA TYR A 130 -4.95 11.21 -20.18
C TYR A 130 -4.54 12.57 -20.76
N ILE A 131 -3.64 13.25 -20.09
CA ILE A 131 -3.11 14.52 -20.57
C ILE A 131 -2.37 14.32 -21.89
N ALA A 132 -1.54 13.28 -21.99
CA ALA A 132 -0.82 12.96 -23.22
C ALA A 132 -1.78 12.65 -24.37
N GLU A 133 -2.84 11.89 -24.13
CA GLU A 133 -3.86 11.62 -25.13
C GLU A 133 -4.60 12.89 -25.55
N ALA A 134 -4.94 13.74 -24.58
CA ALA A 134 -5.58 15.02 -24.86
C ALA A 134 -4.68 15.92 -25.70
N LEU A 135 -3.39 15.97 -25.40
CA LEU A 135 -2.42 16.73 -26.18
C LEU A 135 -2.26 16.17 -27.58
N ASN A 136 -2.20 14.84 -27.73
CA ASN A 136 -2.14 14.20 -29.05
C ASN A 136 -3.40 14.48 -29.85
N ALA A 137 -4.56 14.43 -29.22
CA ALA A 137 -5.82 14.76 -29.87
C ALA A 137 -5.82 16.22 -30.32
N ASN A 138 -5.32 17.14 -29.51
CA ASN A 138 -5.19 18.54 -29.86
C ASN A 138 -4.19 18.74 -31.00
N GLU A 139 -3.05 18.08 -30.95
CA GLU A 139 -2.07 18.14 -32.03
C GLU A 139 -2.63 17.61 -33.33
N THR A 140 -3.36 16.49 -33.29
CA THR A 140 -4.03 15.93 -34.45
C THR A 140 -5.10 16.88 -34.96
N ASN A 141 -5.89 17.45 -34.09
CA ASN A 141 -6.91 18.42 -34.46
C ASN A 141 -6.29 19.71 -35.04
N GLU A 142 -5.22 20.17 -34.43
CA GLU A 142 -4.48 21.32 -34.96
C GLU A 142 -3.91 21.03 -36.34
N ALA A 143 -3.36 19.83 -36.54
CA ALA A 143 -2.85 19.41 -37.83
C ALA A 143 -3.97 19.31 -38.86
N LEU A 144 -5.18 18.94 -38.47
CA LEU A 144 -6.34 18.90 -39.34
C LEU A 144 -6.90 20.30 -39.63
N ILE A 145 -6.80 21.17 -38.65
CA ILE A 145 -7.29 22.55 -38.76
C ILE A 145 -6.29 23.43 -39.49
N LYS A 146 -5.04 23.18 -39.32
CA LYS A 146 -3.96 23.87 -40.01
C LYS A 146 -3.82 23.38 -41.43
#